data_a57ce40338e0d813c42653b9836aabba
#
_entry.id   a57ce40338e0d813c42653b9836aabba
#
_cell.length_a   1.000
_cell.length_b   1.000
_cell.length_c   1.000
_cell.angle_alpha   90.00
_cell.angle_beta   90.00
_cell.angle_gamma   90.00
#
_symmetry.space_group_name_H-M   'P 1'
#
loop_
_entity.id
_entity.type
_entity.pdbx_description
1 polymer ?
#
loop_
_entity_poly.entity_id
_entity_poly.type
_entity_poly.pdbx_seq_one_letter_code
_entity_poly.pdbx_strand_id
1 'polypeptide(L)'
;MKRFINVWNRTSLIKRIIIGVILGFILGMTLPKVSAIGILGDLFVGGLKAVAPLLVFVLVASALSQNEKGQKTNMSTIIGLYLVGTLAAALVAVVVNYFFPITLTLNTATQPKLSSPEGVGQVFHSLLLQMVDNPINALGTANYIGVLTWAVIFGLAFRNSNKETKELLQTIADVTSQVVRWIINLAPFGILGLVFKTISDNGVKILANYGFLILALVGTMLFVALVINPF
;
A
#
# COMPACT_ATOMS: atom_id res chain seq x y z
N MET A 1 -28.54 -6.51 19.94
CA MET A 1 -27.55 -6.76 18.89
C MET A 1 -27.88 -6.04 17.56
N LYS A 2 -29.06 -6.21 16.96
CA LYS A 2 -29.42 -5.57 15.67
C LYS A 2 -29.32 -4.04 15.67
N ARG A 3 -29.66 -3.36 16.77
CA ARG A 3 -29.58 -1.89 16.89
C ARG A 3 -28.13 -1.36 16.88
N PHE A 4 -27.19 -2.09 17.48
CA PHE A 4 -25.77 -1.75 17.48
C PHE A 4 -25.14 -1.92 16.09
N ILE A 5 -25.48 -3.02 15.39
CA ILE A 5 -25.02 -3.26 14.01
C ILE A 5 -25.53 -2.20 13.05
N ASN A 6 -26.77 -1.75 13.21
CA ASN A 6 -27.35 -0.69 12.37
C ASN A 6 -26.70 0.68 12.61
N VAL A 7 -26.40 1.03 13.86
CA VAL A 7 -25.67 2.27 14.19
C VAL A 7 -24.23 2.20 13.67
N TRP A 8 -23.59 1.04 13.84
CA TRP A 8 -22.24 0.79 13.32
C TRP A 8 -22.18 0.95 11.79
N ASN A 9 -23.13 0.37 11.06
CA ASN A 9 -23.16 0.45 9.60
C ASN A 9 -23.49 1.85 9.05
N ARG A 10 -24.17 2.69 9.82
CA ARG A 10 -24.46 4.10 9.48
C ARG A 10 -23.27 5.04 9.76
N THR A 11 -22.29 4.60 10.55
CA THR A 11 -21.12 5.42 10.88
C THR A 11 -20.08 5.33 9.76
N SER A 12 -19.50 6.46 9.33
CA SER A 12 -18.46 6.46 8.32
C SER A 12 -17.25 5.63 8.77
N LEU A 13 -16.57 4.96 7.82
CA LEU A 13 -15.41 4.12 8.10
C LEU A 13 -14.32 4.87 8.90
N ILE A 14 -14.11 6.15 8.56
CA ILE A 14 -13.13 7.02 9.24
C ILE A 14 -13.44 7.14 10.74
N LYS A 15 -14.70 7.40 11.11
CA LYS A 15 -15.09 7.50 12.52
C LYS A 15 -14.90 6.19 13.28
N ARG A 16 -15.17 5.05 12.63
CA ARG A 16 -14.92 3.72 13.23
C ARG A 16 -13.42 3.48 13.43
N ILE A 17 -12.58 3.89 12.48
CA ILE A 17 -11.12 3.80 12.59
C ILE A 17 -10.62 4.66 13.76
N ILE A 18 -11.10 5.89 13.92
CA ILE A 18 -10.74 6.76 15.04
C ILE A 18 -11.09 6.09 16.38
N ILE A 19 -12.28 5.50 16.48
CA ILE A 19 -12.69 4.74 17.68
C ILE A 19 -11.73 3.57 17.91
N GLY A 20 -11.36 2.83 16.84
CA GLY A 20 -10.39 1.74 16.91
C GLY A 20 -9.02 2.19 17.42
N VAL A 21 -8.52 3.33 16.94
CA VAL A 21 -7.25 3.93 17.41
C VAL A 21 -7.31 4.27 18.90
N ILE A 22 -8.38 4.95 19.34
CA ILE A 22 -8.55 5.34 20.75
C ILE A 22 -8.63 4.11 21.66
N LEU A 23 -9.43 3.11 21.27
CA LEU A 23 -9.56 1.87 22.03
C LEU A 23 -8.24 1.09 22.04
N GLY A 24 -7.53 0.98 20.91
CA GLY A 24 -6.22 0.32 20.82
C GLY A 24 -5.19 0.99 21.72
N PHE A 25 -5.21 2.34 21.77
CA PHE A 25 -4.35 3.13 22.65
C PHE A 25 -4.62 2.83 24.13
N ILE A 26 -5.88 2.92 24.56
CA ILE A 26 -6.29 2.68 25.96
C ILE A 26 -5.95 1.23 26.36
N LEU A 27 -6.31 0.25 25.53
CA LEU A 27 -6.06 -1.18 25.81
C LEU A 27 -4.56 -1.48 25.86
N GLY A 28 -3.75 -0.89 24.96
CA GLY A 28 -2.30 -1.06 24.98
C GLY A 28 -1.62 -0.52 26.25
N MET A 29 -2.17 0.55 26.82
CA MET A 29 -1.68 1.09 28.11
C MET A 29 -2.15 0.27 29.32
N THR A 30 -3.39 -0.22 29.29
CA THR A 30 -4.00 -0.85 30.47
C THR A 30 -3.75 -2.37 30.54
N LEU A 31 -3.66 -3.03 29.39
CA LEU A 31 -3.58 -4.49 29.29
C LEU A 31 -2.43 -4.96 28.36
N PRO A 32 -1.18 -4.50 28.55
CA PRO A 32 -0.08 -4.76 27.60
C PRO A 32 0.25 -6.25 27.44
N LYS A 33 -0.14 -7.11 28.39
CA LYS A 33 0.14 -8.55 28.36
C LYS A 33 -0.84 -9.38 27.52
N VAL A 34 -1.93 -8.79 27.03
CA VAL A 34 -2.97 -9.53 26.25
C VAL A 34 -2.61 -9.53 24.76
N SER A 35 -1.65 -10.36 24.37
CA SER A 35 -1.16 -10.46 22.97
C SER A 35 -2.23 -10.81 21.94
N ALA A 36 -3.34 -11.42 22.35
CA ALA A 36 -4.44 -11.79 21.47
C ALA A 36 -5.06 -10.62 20.71
N ILE A 37 -5.04 -9.39 21.26
CA ILE A 37 -5.57 -8.20 20.61
C ILE A 37 -4.68 -7.81 19.42
N GLY A 38 -3.36 -7.97 19.54
CA GLY A 38 -2.40 -7.70 18.46
C GLY A 38 -2.62 -8.57 17.22
N ILE A 39 -3.12 -9.80 17.38
CA ILE A 39 -3.42 -10.70 16.26
C ILE A 39 -4.41 -10.07 15.26
N LEU A 40 -5.37 -9.27 15.72
CA LEU A 40 -6.30 -8.56 14.83
C LEU A 40 -5.57 -7.64 13.85
N GLY A 41 -4.51 -6.98 14.32
CA GLY A 41 -3.65 -6.14 13.49
C GLY A 41 -2.86 -6.97 12.47
N ASP A 42 -2.25 -8.05 12.91
CA ASP A 42 -1.46 -8.94 12.04
C ASP A 42 -2.34 -9.59 10.96
N LEU A 43 -3.54 -10.04 11.31
CA LEU A 43 -4.52 -10.61 10.36
C LEU A 43 -4.97 -9.58 9.33
N PHE A 44 -5.23 -8.34 9.75
CA PHE A 44 -5.64 -7.26 8.85
C PHE A 44 -4.55 -6.93 7.84
N VAL A 45 -3.32 -6.71 8.32
CA VAL A 45 -2.17 -6.41 7.44
C VAL A 45 -1.84 -7.60 6.54
N GLY A 46 -1.88 -8.82 7.11
CA GLY A 46 -1.68 -10.05 6.36
C GLY A 46 -2.70 -10.22 5.24
N GLY A 47 -3.99 -9.97 5.53
CA GLY A 47 -5.06 -10.01 4.54
C GLY A 47 -4.86 -8.99 3.41
N LEU A 48 -4.48 -7.74 3.72
CA LEU A 48 -4.17 -6.73 2.71
C LEU A 48 -2.97 -7.15 1.84
N LYS A 49 -1.88 -7.61 2.48
CA LYS A 49 -0.68 -8.06 1.76
C LYS A 49 -0.95 -9.25 0.85
N ALA A 50 -1.82 -10.17 1.27
CA ALA A 50 -2.14 -11.36 0.49
C ALA A 50 -2.92 -11.05 -0.79
N VAL A 51 -3.83 -10.07 -0.76
CA VAL A 51 -4.71 -9.77 -1.90
C VAL A 51 -4.14 -8.66 -2.80
N ALA A 52 -3.27 -7.79 -2.28
CA ALA A 52 -2.75 -6.64 -3.01
C ALA A 52 -2.04 -7.00 -4.34
N PRO A 53 -1.13 -8.01 -4.41
CA PRO A 53 -0.49 -8.37 -5.67
C PRO A 53 -1.49 -8.86 -6.74
N LEU A 54 -2.48 -9.66 -6.32
CA LEU A 54 -3.53 -10.15 -7.20
C LEU A 54 -4.40 -9.01 -7.72
N LEU A 55 -4.78 -8.06 -6.85
CA LEU A 55 -5.55 -6.88 -7.24
C LEU A 55 -4.81 -6.06 -8.30
N VAL A 56 -3.52 -5.78 -8.07
CA VAL A 56 -2.70 -5.01 -9.02
C VAL A 56 -2.62 -5.74 -10.36
N PHE A 57 -2.37 -7.05 -10.34
CA PHE A 57 -2.30 -7.85 -11.55
C PHE A 57 -3.60 -7.78 -12.37
N VAL A 58 -4.75 -8.10 -11.75
CA VAL A 58 -6.02 -8.17 -12.49
C VAL A 58 -6.53 -6.80 -12.95
N LEU A 59 -6.32 -5.74 -12.16
CA LEU A 59 -6.71 -4.38 -12.53
C LEU A 59 -5.91 -3.88 -13.74
N VAL A 60 -4.58 -4.04 -13.71
CA VAL A 60 -3.71 -3.58 -14.80
C VAL A 60 -3.95 -4.41 -16.06
N ALA A 61 -4.04 -5.74 -15.93
CA ALA A 61 -4.32 -6.62 -17.08
C ALA A 61 -5.69 -6.32 -17.71
N SER A 62 -6.74 -6.13 -16.89
CA SER A 62 -8.07 -5.75 -17.36
C SER A 62 -8.06 -4.39 -18.06
N ALA A 63 -7.49 -3.37 -17.44
CA ALA A 63 -7.42 -2.02 -18.01
C ALA A 63 -6.71 -1.99 -19.36
N LEU A 64 -5.59 -2.72 -19.50
CA LEU A 64 -4.85 -2.79 -20.76
C LEU A 64 -5.56 -3.62 -21.84
N SER A 65 -6.29 -4.66 -21.44
CA SER A 65 -7.06 -5.49 -22.38
C SER A 65 -8.20 -4.72 -23.07
N GLN A 66 -8.79 -3.76 -22.35
CA GLN A 66 -9.93 -2.97 -22.84
C GLN A 66 -9.54 -1.79 -23.72
N ASN A 67 -8.24 -1.42 -23.74
CA ASN A 67 -7.78 -0.29 -24.52
C ASN A 67 -7.85 -0.58 -26.03
N GLU A 68 -8.72 0.09 -26.76
CA GLU A 68 -8.90 -0.12 -28.21
C GLU A 68 -7.70 0.39 -29.02
N LYS A 69 -7.37 -0.37 -30.10
CA LYS A 69 -6.33 0.05 -31.05
C LYS A 69 -6.78 1.33 -31.76
N GLY A 70 -6.08 2.43 -31.56
CA GLY A 70 -6.34 3.69 -32.28
C GLY A 70 -6.83 4.86 -31.43
N GLN A 71 -7.13 4.70 -30.15
CA GLN A 71 -7.28 5.84 -29.28
C GLN A 71 -5.95 6.57 -29.21
N LYS A 72 -5.93 7.83 -29.71
CA LYS A 72 -4.80 8.75 -29.54
C LYS A 72 -4.75 9.17 -28.07
N THR A 73 -4.23 8.30 -27.24
CA THR A 73 -3.91 8.66 -25.87
C THR A 73 -2.57 9.36 -25.89
N ASN A 74 -2.47 10.56 -25.34
CA ASN A 74 -1.20 11.28 -25.16
C ASN A 74 -0.33 10.58 -24.11
N MET A 75 -0.08 9.28 -24.33
CA MET A 75 0.62 8.40 -23.38
C MET A 75 2.03 8.92 -23.06
N SER A 76 2.72 9.46 -24.08
CA SER A 76 4.05 10.06 -23.90
C SER A 76 4.02 11.25 -22.94
N THR A 77 3.02 12.11 -23.05
CA THR A 77 2.85 13.27 -22.16
C THR A 77 2.52 12.82 -20.74
N ILE A 78 1.64 11.83 -20.59
CA ILE A 78 1.27 11.26 -19.27
C ILE A 78 2.50 10.65 -18.59
N ILE A 79 3.28 9.84 -19.32
CA ILE A 79 4.51 9.23 -18.79
C ILE A 79 5.53 10.31 -18.44
N GLY A 80 5.71 11.32 -19.29
CA GLY A 80 6.62 12.44 -19.04
C GLY A 80 6.25 13.20 -17.76
N LEU A 81 4.98 13.58 -17.61
CA LEU A 81 4.49 14.25 -16.41
C LEU A 81 4.63 13.38 -15.14
N TYR A 82 4.36 12.07 -15.26
CA TYR A 82 4.54 11.15 -14.16
C TYR A 82 6.00 11.06 -13.71
N LEU A 83 6.95 10.97 -14.64
CA LEU A 83 8.38 10.94 -14.33
C LEU A 83 8.84 12.24 -13.68
N VAL A 84 8.43 13.39 -14.23
CA VAL A 84 8.77 14.70 -13.67
C VAL A 84 8.18 14.85 -12.26
N GLY A 85 6.91 14.51 -12.06
CA GLY A 85 6.25 14.56 -10.75
C GLY A 85 6.92 13.65 -9.72
N THR A 86 7.31 12.43 -10.13
CA THR A 86 8.01 11.48 -9.26
C THR A 86 9.40 11.99 -8.87
N LEU A 87 10.17 12.54 -9.81
CA LEU A 87 11.48 13.14 -9.54
C LEU A 87 11.35 14.35 -8.62
N ALA A 88 10.38 15.23 -8.87
CA ALA A 88 10.12 16.39 -8.03
C ALA A 88 9.74 15.96 -6.59
N ALA A 89 8.86 14.97 -6.43
CA ALA A 89 8.50 14.43 -5.13
C ALA A 89 9.71 13.82 -4.39
N ALA A 90 10.58 13.09 -5.10
CA ALA A 90 11.79 12.52 -4.55
C ALA A 90 12.78 13.61 -4.07
N LEU A 91 12.97 14.67 -4.87
CA LEU A 91 13.80 15.82 -4.50
C LEU A 91 13.27 16.53 -3.24
N VAL A 92 11.95 16.76 -3.17
CA VAL A 92 11.32 17.35 -1.97
C VAL A 92 11.54 16.48 -0.75
N ALA A 93 11.37 15.17 -0.86
CA ALA A 93 11.61 14.25 0.24
C ALA A 93 13.06 14.29 0.75
N VAL A 94 14.03 14.35 -0.16
CA VAL A 94 15.46 14.49 0.19
C VAL A 94 15.72 15.82 0.90
N VAL A 95 15.19 16.93 0.36
CA VAL A 95 15.34 18.27 0.94
C VAL A 95 14.72 18.32 2.35
N VAL A 96 13.49 17.82 2.51
CA VAL A 96 12.83 17.76 3.83
C VAL A 96 13.63 16.94 4.83
N ASN A 97 14.15 15.77 4.42
CA ASN A 97 14.97 14.95 5.30
C ASN A 97 16.32 15.60 5.65
N TYR A 98 16.88 16.42 4.76
CA TYR A 98 18.10 17.18 5.03
C TYR A 98 17.88 18.26 6.10
N PHE A 99 16.77 18.99 6.05
CA PHE A 99 16.43 20.02 7.03
C PHE A 99 15.86 19.47 8.34
N PHE A 100 15.18 18.32 8.28
CA PHE A 100 14.54 17.66 9.41
C PHE A 100 15.01 16.20 9.52
N PRO A 101 16.27 15.95 9.89
CA PRO A 101 16.78 14.59 10.01
C PRO A 101 16.05 13.84 11.13
N ILE A 102 15.29 12.82 10.76
CA ILE A 102 14.56 11.98 11.70
C ILE A 102 15.35 10.69 11.90
N THR A 103 15.95 10.52 13.07
CA THR A 103 16.60 9.27 13.45
C THR A 103 15.63 8.39 14.19
N LEU A 104 15.24 7.28 13.57
CA LEU A 104 14.44 6.25 14.23
C LEU A 104 15.37 5.19 14.81
N THR A 105 15.39 5.05 16.13
CA THR A 105 16.02 3.90 16.78
C THR A 105 15.07 2.71 16.70
N LEU A 106 15.22 1.91 15.65
CA LEU A 106 14.48 0.64 15.54
C LEU A 106 15.21 -0.40 16.42
N ASN A 107 14.56 -0.86 17.47
CA ASN A 107 15.00 -2.05 18.21
C ASN A 107 14.74 -3.29 17.37
N THR A 108 15.60 -3.56 16.40
CA THR A 108 15.52 -4.74 15.57
C THR A 108 16.45 -5.81 16.14
N ALA A 109 15.86 -6.72 16.89
CA ALA A 109 16.57 -7.88 17.42
C ALA A 109 17.02 -8.89 16.33
N THR A 110 16.56 -8.71 15.09
CA THR A 110 16.91 -9.60 13.96
C THR A 110 16.81 -8.81 12.65
N GLN A 111 17.88 -8.13 12.27
CA GLN A 111 17.99 -7.67 10.88
C GLN A 111 18.70 -8.73 10.04
N PRO A 112 18.10 -9.20 8.92
CA PRO A 112 18.94 -9.64 7.82
C PRO A 112 19.82 -8.44 7.43
N LYS A 113 21.13 -8.65 7.31
CA LYS A 113 22.06 -7.64 6.82
C LYS A 113 21.59 -7.23 5.41
N LEU A 114 20.79 -6.19 5.33
CA LEU A 114 20.49 -5.51 4.08
C LEU A 114 21.78 -4.77 3.72
N SER A 115 22.65 -5.43 2.94
CA SER A 115 23.77 -4.74 2.31
C SER A 115 23.20 -3.66 1.41
N SER A 116 23.57 -2.41 1.65
CA SER A 116 23.24 -1.33 0.73
C SER A 116 23.77 -1.70 -0.66
N PRO A 117 23.00 -1.47 -1.73
CA PRO A 117 23.48 -1.74 -3.09
C PRO A 117 24.82 -1.02 -3.33
N GLU A 118 25.81 -1.73 -3.84
CA GLU A 118 27.16 -1.18 -4.10
C GLU A 118 27.19 -0.14 -5.24
N GLY A 119 26.05 0.06 -5.93
CA GLY A 119 25.91 1.06 -6.98
C GLY A 119 24.61 0.95 -7.78
N VAL A 120 24.37 1.97 -8.61
CA VAL A 120 23.16 2.06 -9.47
C VAL A 120 23.05 0.86 -10.41
N GLY A 121 24.18 0.32 -10.91
CA GLY A 121 24.20 -0.86 -11.78
C GLY A 121 23.63 -2.12 -11.13
N GLN A 122 23.94 -2.36 -9.86
CA GLN A 122 23.40 -3.50 -9.11
C GLN A 122 21.90 -3.37 -8.89
N VAL A 123 21.41 -2.14 -8.64
CA VAL A 123 19.98 -1.85 -8.53
C VAL A 123 19.28 -2.17 -9.85
N PHE A 124 19.79 -1.67 -10.98
CA PHE A 124 19.22 -1.96 -12.30
C PHE A 124 19.20 -3.46 -12.62
N HIS A 125 20.29 -4.16 -12.35
CA HIS A 125 20.37 -5.61 -12.56
C HIS A 125 19.30 -6.34 -11.73
N SER A 126 19.16 -6.01 -10.46
CA SER A 126 18.13 -6.63 -9.59
C SER A 126 16.70 -6.32 -10.06
N LEU A 127 16.43 -5.10 -10.54
CA LEU A 127 15.12 -4.73 -11.09
C LEU A 127 14.79 -5.53 -12.35
N LEU A 128 15.75 -5.67 -13.27
CA LEU A 128 15.56 -6.46 -14.49
C LEU A 128 15.29 -7.94 -14.19
N LEU A 129 15.99 -8.52 -13.23
CA LEU A 129 15.70 -9.90 -12.80
C LEU A 129 14.34 -10.04 -12.15
N GLN A 130 13.91 -9.07 -11.36
CA GLN A 130 12.57 -9.06 -10.77
C GLN A 130 11.45 -8.98 -11.82
N MET A 131 11.68 -8.33 -12.97
CA MET A 131 10.72 -8.24 -14.07
C MET A 131 10.46 -9.60 -14.74
N VAL A 132 11.48 -10.45 -14.82
CA VAL A 132 11.40 -11.78 -15.47
C VAL A 132 11.17 -12.93 -14.48
N ASP A 133 10.87 -12.61 -13.23
CA ASP A 133 10.51 -13.62 -12.23
C ASP A 133 9.26 -14.40 -12.67
N ASN A 134 9.13 -15.65 -12.19
CA ASN A 134 7.95 -16.47 -12.47
C ASN A 134 6.67 -15.73 -12.01
N PRO A 135 5.61 -15.63 -12.84
CA PRO A 135 4.41 -14.86 -12.51
C PRO A 135 3.73 -15.35 -11.22
N ILE A 136 3.73 -16.66 -10.95
CA ILE A 136 3.13 -17.23 -9.75
C ILE A 136 3.99 -16.88 -8.52
N ASN A 137 5.32 -16.95 -8.66
CA ASN A 137 6.24 -16.56 -7.61
C ASN A 137 6.14 -15.06 -7.31
N ALA A 138 6.08 -14.23 -8.36
CA ALA A 138 5.92 -12.78 -8.22
C ALA A 138 4.64 -12.40 -7.44
N LEU A 139 3.52 -13.10 -7.72
CA LEU A 139 2.28 -12.94 -6.97
C LEU A 139 2.42 -13.41 -5.51
N GLY A 140 3.04 -14.58 -5.30
CA GLY A 140 3.19 -15.18 -3.97
C GLY A 140 4.15 -14.45 -3.04
N THR A 141 5.21 -13.85 -3.60
CA THR A 141 6.24 -13.09 -2.85
C THR A 141 5.97 -11.58 -2.81
N ALA A 142 4.87 -11.12 -3.44
CA ALA A 142 4.54 -9.70 -3.61
C ALA A 142 5.66 -8.91 -4.33
N ASN A 143 6.31 -9.53 -5.32
CA ASN A 143 7.24 -8.84 -6.21
C ASN A 143 6.43 -7.97 -7.20
N TYR A 144 6.12 -6.73 -6.81
CA TYR A 144 5.26 -5.84 -7.60
C TYR A 144 5.84 -5.49 -8.97
N ILE A 145 7.15 -5.52 -9.16
CA ILE A 145 7.79 -5.28 -10.45
C ILE A 145 7.47 -6.43 -11.41
N GLY A 146 7.64 -7.66 -10.95
CA GLY A 146 7.24 -8.86 -11.71
C GLY A 146 5.74 -8.91 -11.95
N VAL A 147 4.93 -8.63 -10.92
CA VAL A 147 3.46 -8.57 -11.03
C VAL A 147 3.01 -7.59 -12.10
N LEU A 148 3.56 -6.36 -12.11
CA LEU A 148 3.23 -5.34 -13.11
C LEU A 148 3.70 -5.73 -14.51
N THR A 149 4.92 -6.28 -14.63
CA THR A 149 5.45 -6.74 -15.92
C THR A 149 4.54 -7.79 -16.53
N TRP A 150 4.18 -8.81 -15.78
CA TRP A 150 3.27 -9.86 -16.27
C TRP A 150 1.85 -9.34 -16.49
N ALA A 151 1.34 -8.44 -15.66
CA ALA A 151 0.03 -7.81 -15.88
C ALA A 151 -0.01 -7.03 -17.21
N VAL A 152 1.07 -6.34 -17.56
CA VAL A 152 1.19 -5.65 -18.85
C VAL A 152 1.23 -6.64 -20.01
N ILE A 153 2.06 -7.69 -19.91
CA ILE A 153 2.18 -8.72 -20.96
C ILE A 153 0.83 -9.39 -21.20
N PHE A 154 0.18 -9.89 -20.14
CA PHE A 154 -1.14 -10.53 -20.27
C PHE A 154 -2.22 -9.54 -20.74
N GLY A 155 -2.23 -8.32 -20.21
CA GLY A 155 -3.18 -7.29 -20.64
C GLY A 155 -3.08 -6.96 -22.14
N LEU A 156 -1.85 -6.83 -22.65
CA LEU A 156 -1.62 -6.62 -24.08
C LEU A 156 -1.97 -7.86 -24.93
N ALA A 157 -1.70 -9.07 -24.45
CA ALA A 157 -2.08 -10.29 -25.12
C ALA A 157 -3.61 -10.42 -25.22
N PHE A 158 -4.34 -10.11 -24.16
CA PHE A 158 -5.81 -10.13 -24.13
C PHE A 158 -6.47 -8.99 -24.91
N ARG A 159 -5.72 -8.00 -25.35
CA ARG A 159 -6.26 -6.86 -26.12
C ARG A 159 -6.96 -7.29 -27.41
N ASN A 160 -6.48 -8.37 -28.04
CA ASN A 160 -7.05 -8.92 -29.27
C ASN A 160 -8.13 -9.99 -29.03
N SER A 161 -8.47 -10.29 -27.78
CA SER A 161 -9.49 -11.27 -27.43
C SER A 161 -10.91 -10.74 -27.73
N ASN A 162 -11.87 -11.66 -27.79
CA ASN A 162 -13.27 -11.32 -27.95
C ASN A 162 -13.82 -10.53 -26.75
N LYS A 163 -14.98 -9.92 -26.94
CA LYS A 163 -15.62 -9.08 -25.93
C LYS A 163 -15.90 -9.83 -24.64
N GLU A 164 -16.37 -11.07 -24.74
CA GLU A 164 -16.69 -11.92 -23.58
C GLU A 164 -15.48 -12.16 -22.67
N THR A 165 -14.30 -12.42 -23.25
CA THR A 165 -13.05 -12.60 -22.50
C THR A 165 -12.64 -11.31 -21.76
N LYS A 166 -12.83 -10.15 -22.41
CA LYS A 166 -12.54 -8.85 -21.79
C LYS A 166 -13.49 -8.54 -20.64
N GLU A 167 -14.78 -8.83 -20.80
CA GLU A 167 -15.80 -8.69 -19.75
C GLU A 167 -15.53 -9.64 -18.58
N LEU A 168 -15.07 -10.87 -18.85
CA LEU A 168 -14.65 -11.81 -17.81
C LEU A 168 -13.47 -11.25 -16.99
N LEU A 169 -12.44 -10.71 -17.66
CA LEU A 169 -11.30 -10.08 -16.97
C LEU A 169 -11.74 -8.90 -16.10
N GLN A 170 -12.65 -8.07 -16.60
CA GLN A 170 -13.23 -6.97 -15.84
C GLN A 170 -13.98 -7.48 -14.61
N THR A 171 -14.79 -8.52 -14.77
CA THR A 171 -15.52 -9.14 -13.68
C THR A 171 -14.58 -9.67 -12.59
N ILE A 172 -13.47 -10.32 -12.99
CA ILE A 172 -12.44 -10.81 -12.04
C ILE A 172 -11.82 -9.62 -11.28
N ALA A 173 -11.51 -8.52 -11.97
CA ALA A 173 -10.97 -7.31 -11.35
C ALA A 173 -11.96 -6.68 -10.35
N ASP A 174 -13.24 -6.62 -10.71
CA ASP A 174 -14.29 -6.08 -9.85
C ASP A 174 -14.52 -6.95 -8.61
N VAL A 175 -14.56 -8.27 -8.78
CA VAL A 175 -14.68 -9.23 -7.66
C VAL A 175 -13.48 -9.13 -6.73
N THR A 176 -12.27 -9.07 -7.28
CA THR A 176 -11.05 -8.91 -6.47
C THR A 176 -11.06 -7.58 -5.71
N SER A 177 -11.49 -6.50 -6.36
CA SER A 177 -11.69 -5.19 -5.72
C SER A 177 -12.73 -5.25 -4.59
N GLN A 178 -13.78 -6.04 -4.77
CA GLN A 178 -14.80 -6.23 -3.74
C GLN A 178 -14.24 -6.99 -2.52
N VAL A 179 -13.40 -8.01 -2.72
CA VAL A 179 -12.70 -8.72 -1.62
C VAL A 179 -11.83 -7.74 -0.84
N VAL A 180 -11.06 -6.88 -1.52
CA VAL A 180 -10.26 -5.84 -0.85
C VAL A 180 -11.14 -4.90 -0.02
N ARG A 181 -12.29 -4.48 -0.53
CA ARG A 181 -13.27 -3.65 0.23
C ARG A 181 -13.75 -4.36 1.49
N TRP A 182 -13.98 -5.67 1.46
CA TRP A 182 -14.34 -6.44 2.65
C TRP A 182 -13.23 -6.41 3.69
N ILE A 183 -11.98 -6.60 3.27
CA ILE A 183 -10.83 -6.50 4.18
C ILE A 183 -10.70 -5.09 4.75
N ILE A 184 -10.86 -4.03 3.92
CA ILE A 184 -10.82 -2.64 4.37
C ILE A 184 -11.93 -2.35 5.40
N ASN A 185 -13.09 -2.96 5.29
CA ASN A 185 -14.15 -2.82 6.28
C ASN A 185 -13.79 -3.39 7.67
N LEU A 186 -12.80 -4.27 7.74
CA LEU A 186 -12.22 -4.76 9.01
C LEU A 186 -11.15 -3.82 9.59
N ALA A 187 -10.79 -2.74 8.86
CA ALA A 187 -9.76 -1.78 9.29
C ALA A 187 -9.94 -1.23 10.72
N PRO A 188 -11.15 -0.91 11.22
CA PRO A 188 -11.30 -0.44 12.60
C PRO A 188 -10.75 -1.43 13.64
N PHE A 189 -10.95 -2.73 13.43
CA PHE A 189 -10.43 -3.79 14.31
C PHE A 189 -8.95 -4.06 14.06
N GLY A 190 -8.52 -4.06 12.79
CA GLY A 190 -7.13 -4.21 12.42
C GLY A 190 -6.25 -3.10 12.98
N ILE A 191 -6.68 -1.84 12.81
CA ILE A 191 -5.96 -0.67 13.32
C ILE A 191 -5.96 -0.65 14.85
N LEU A 192 -7.06 -1.03 15.51
CA LEU A 192 -7.08 -1.23 16.95
C LEU A 192 -5.98 -2.20 17.38
N GLY A 193 -5.85 -3.35 16.73
CA GLY A 193 -4.82 -4.36 17.03
C GLY A 193 -3.39 -3.84 16.77
N LEU A 194 -3.17 -3.10 15.68
CA LEU A 194 -1.87 -2.51 15.36
C LEU A 194 -1.45 -1.45 16.39
N VAL A 195 -2.36 -0.55 16.75
CA VAL A 195 -2.09 0.49 17.76
C VAL A 195 -1.84 -0.14 19.12
N PHE A 196 -2.66 -1.13 19.50
CA PHE A 196 -2.46 -1.90 20.72
C PHE A 196 -1.05 -2.51 20.77
N LYS A 197 -0.66 -3.24 19.71
CA LYS A 197 0.65 -3.90 19.62
C LYS A 197 1.79 -2.89 19.72
N THR A 198 1.70 -1.78 18.97
CA THR A 198 2.73 -0.73 18.97
C THR A 198 2.95 -0.15 20.38
N ILE A 199 1.87 0.08 21.13
CA ILE A 199 1.94 0.65 22.48
C ILE A 199 2.42 -0.39 23.48
N SER A 200 1.92 -1.63 23.40
CA SER A 200 2.33 -2.72 24.29
C SER A 200 3.82 -3.04 24.17
N ASP A 201 4.34 -3.09 22.94
CA ASP A 201 5.73 -3.49 22.67
C ASP A 201 6.73 -2.36 22.92
N ASN A 202 6.34 -1.11 22.68
CA ASN A 202 7.29 0.00 22.59
C ASN A 202 7.00 1.16 23.58
N GLY A 203 5.84 1.15 24.21
CA GLY A 203 5.41 2.21 25.13
C GLY A 203 5.03 3.52 24.41
N VAL A 204 4.50 4.47 25.19
CA VAL A 204 3.95 5.74 24.67
C VAL A 204 5.02 6.69 24.13
N LYS A 205 6.27 6.62 24.62
CA LYS A 205 7.37 7.49 24.19
C LYS A 205 7.67 7.38 22.68
N ILE A 206 7.52 6.19 22.13
CA ILE A 206 7.74 5.97 20.69
C ILE A 206 6.69 6.68 19.84
N LEU A 207 5.45 6.83 20.32
CA LEU A 207 4.41 7.57 19.62
C LEU A 207 4.76 9.04 19.37
N ALA A 208 5.49 9.68 20.29
CA ALA A 208 5.95 11.07 20.11
C ALA A 208 6.97 11.15 18.96
N ASN A 209 7.91 10.21 18.89
CA ASN A 209 8.91 10.15 17.82
C ASN A 209 8.28 9.81 16.46
N TYR A 210 7.33 8.86 16.44
CA TYR A 210 6.56 8.55 15.22
C TYR A 210 5.61 9.69 14.83
N GLY A 211 5.07 10.43 15.80
CA GLY A 211 4.21 11.59 15.56
C GLY A 211 4.92 12.65 14.73
N PHE A 212 6.17 12.97 15.06
CA PHE A 212 6.97 13.91 14.29
C PHE A 212 7.28 13.39 12.87
N LEU A 213 7.63 12.11 12.73
CA LEU A 213 7.82 11.47 11.42
C LEU A 213 6.54 11.54 10.56
N ILE A 214 5.38 11.23 11.16
CA ILE A 214 4.09 11.28 10.46
C ILE A 214 3.77 12.72 10.04
N LEU A 215 3.99 13.70 10.88
CA LEU A 215 3.81 15.10 10.53
C LEU A 215 4.72 15.55 9.40
N ALA A 216 5.99 15.15 9.41
CA ALA A 216 6.91 15.44 8.32
C ALA A 216 6.49 14.77 7.02
N LEU A 217 6.07 13.49 7.06
CA LEU A 217 5.57 12.76 5.88
C LEU A 217 4.29 13.39 5.33
N VAL A 218 3.29 13.63 6.19
CA VAL A 218 2.01 14.22 5.77
C VAL A 218 2.23 15.64 5.25
N GLY A 219 3.06 16.43 5.92
CA GLY A 219 3.42 17.78 5.46
C GLY A 219 4.09 17.76 4.09
N THR A 220 5.03 16.85 3.88
CA THR A 220 5.72 16.67 2.58
C THR A 220 4.73 16.21 1.49
N MET A 221 3.85 15.25 1.80
CA MET A 221 2.83 14.78 0.85
C MET A 221 1.84 15.88 0.47
N LEU A 222 1.39 16.67 1.45
CA LEU A 222 0.50 17.81 1.20
C LEU A 222 1.21 18.90 0.37
N PHE A 223 2.46 19.17 0.66
CA PHE A 223 3.25 20.13 -0.12
C PHE A 223 3.39 19.68 -1.59
N VAL A 224 3.74 18.41 -1.82
CA VAL A 224 3.82 17.85 -3.18
C VAL A 224 2.46 17.89 -3.87
N ALA A 225 1.39 17.51 -3.18
CA ALA A 225 0.05 17.45 -3.76
C ALA A 225 -0.54 18.83 -4.09
N LEU A 226 -0.30 19.84 -3.25
CA LEU A 226 -0.93 21.17 -3.39
C LEU A 226 -0.05 22.18 -4.11
N VAL A 227 1.27 22.01 -4.10
CA VAL A 227 2.22 22.97 -4.68
C VAL A 227 2.86 22.41 -5.95
N ILE A 228 3.34 21.16 -5.94
CA ILE A 228 4.09 20.59 -7.07
C ILE A 228 3.18 20.05 -8.17
N ASN A 229 2.14 19.29 -7.79
CA ASN A 229 1.24 18.66 -8.78
C ASN A 229 0.36 19.64 -9.59
N PRO A 230 -0.06 20.82 -9.09
CA PRO A 230 -0.82 21.77 -9.90
C PRO A 230 0.00 22.52 -10.95
N PHE A 231 1.34 22.54 -10.86
CA PHE A 231 2.27 23.16 -11.81
C PHE A 231 2.88 22.11 -12.74
#